data_22fbe175ac79b3bdfbf4e8a76e7e1159
#
_entry.id   22fbe175ac79b3bdfbf4e8a76e7e1159
#
_cell.length_a   1.000
_cell.length_b   1.000
_cell.length_c   1.000
_cell.angle_alpha   90.00
_cell.angle_beta   90.00
_cell.angle_gamma   90.00
#
_symmetry.space_group_name_H-M   'P 1'
#
loop_
_entity.id
_entity.type
_entity.pdbx_description
1 polymer ?
#
loop_
_entity_poly.entity_id
_entity_poly.type
_entity_poly.pdbx_seq_one_letter_code
_entity_poly.pdbx_strand_id
1 'polypeptide(L)'
;LEIKIEENPSKEQINALNDEISFENVNFGYSDDDLVIKDLSFKVKKGEKIAIVGETGAGKTTIVKLLMRFYDLNSGAIKIDGVNINSYDKHSVRSLVGMVLQDTWLFNDTIYNNIRYGKLDATEEEVINASKEAHADHFIRQIPEGYESELNEDADNISHGQKQLLTIARTILSNKQILILDEATSSVDTRTEKIIQEAMDKLMKDRTSFVIAHRLSTVRNADKIIVIDDGHIIEQGSHEELLEQKGYYYN
;
A
#
# COMPACT_ATOMS: atom_id res chain seq x y z
N LEU A 1 2.23 -28.00 4.61
CA LEU A 1 0.92 -27.47 4.18
C LEU A 1 1.03 -27.10 2.72
N GLU A 2 0.53 -27.93 1.82
CA GLU A 2 0.35 -27.57 0.41
C GLU A 2 -0.75 -26.51 0.35
N ILE A 3 -0.38 -25.27 0.06
CA ILE A 3 -1.33 -24.22 -0.28
C ILE A 3 -1.88 -24.61 -1.65
N LYS A 4 -3.08 -25.15 -1.69
CA LYS A 4 -3.84 -25.29 -2.94
C LYS A 4 -4.13 -23.89 -3.45
N ILE A 5 -3.41 -23.47 -4.47
CA ILE A 5 -3.75 -22.29 -5.25
C ILE A 5 -5.02 -22.70 -6.01
N GLU A 6 -6.16 -22.18 -5.61
CA GLU A 6 -7.41 -22.30 -6.38
C GLU A 6 -7.29 -21.41 -7.62
N GLU A 7 -6.63 -21.94 -8.65
CA GLU A 7 -6.75 -21.38 -9.99
C GLU A 7 -8.17 -21.64 -10.48
N ASN A 8 -8.94 -20.58 -10.66
CA ASN A 8 -10.24 -20.67 -11.31
C ASN A 8 -10.06 -20.24 -12.79
N PRO A 9 -9.80 -21.17 -13.72
CA PRO A 9 -9.43 -20.86 -15.09
C PRO A 9 -10.53 -20.20 -15.92
N SER A 10 -11.72 -20.02 -15.34
CA SER A 10 -12.87 -19.37 -15.99
C SER A 10 -12.96 -17.85 -15.73
N LYS A 11 -12.09 -17.26 -14.90
CA LYS A 11 -12.12 -15.83 -14.59
C LYS A 11 -11.21 -15.02 -15.51
N GLU A 12 -11.66 -13.80 -15.82
CA GLU A 12 -10.89 -12.87 -16.63
C GLU A 12 -9.59 -12.45 -15.93
N GLN A 13 -8.55 -12.19 -16.73
CA GLN A 13 -7.28 -11.66 -16.23
C GLN A 13 -7.28 -10.14 -16.41
N ILE A 14 -6.84 -9.42 -15.37
CA ILE A 14 -6.58 -7.99 -15.46
C ILE A 14 -5.08 -7.73 -15.45
N ASN A 15 -4.59 -6.95 -16.41
CA ASN A 15 -3.16 -6.68 -16.57
C ASN A 15 -2.79 -5.21 -16.33
N ALA A 16 -3.78 -4.31 -16.28
CA ALA A 16 -3.55 -2.88 -16.07
C ALA A 16 -4.79 -2.20 -15.47
N LEU A 17 -4.53 -1.13 -14.70
CA LEU A 17 -5.51 -0.10 -14.38
C LEU A 17 -5.45 0.97 -15.48
N ASN A 18 -6.57 1.25 -16.15
CA ASN A 18 -6.61 2.20 -17.26
C ASN A 18 -7.31 3.52 -16.91
N ASP A 19 -8.34 3.49 -16.06
CA ASP A 19 -9.19 4.65 -15.75
C ASP A 19 -9.36 4.85 -14.24
N GLU A 20 -10.20 4.05 -13.58
CA GLU A 20 -10.56 4.28 -12.18
C GLU A 20 -10.76 2.98 -11.37
N ILE A 21 -10.66 3.13 -10.06
CA ILE A 21 -11.13 2.16 -9.07
C ILE A 21 -12.34 2.78 -8.39
N SER A 22 -13.47 2.07 -8.32
CA SER A 22 -14.67 2.52 -7.61
C SER A 22 -15.09 1.55 -6.51
N PHE A 23 -15.52 2.13 -5.40
CA PHE A 23 -16.23 1.47 -4.31
C PHE A 23 -17.67 1.95 -4.36
N GLU A 24 -18.65 1.04 -4.43
CA GLU A 24 -20.06 1.35 -4.63
C GLU A 24 -20.89 0.67 -3.56
N ASN A 25 -21.40 1.45 -2.61
CA ASN A 25 -22.24 1.00 -1.47
C ASN A 25 -21.68 -0.23 -0.75
N VAL A 26 -20.36 -0.22 -0.52
CA VAL A 26 -19.63 -1.35 0.06
C VAL A 26 -19.97 -1.49 1.53
N ASN A 27 -20.41 -2.70 1.90
CA ASN A 27 -20.61 -3.11 3.28
C ASN A 27 -19.79 -4.36 3.57
N PHE A 28 -19.12 -4.38 4.73
CA PHE A 28 -18.31 -5.51 5.15
C PHE A 28 -18.21 -5.60 6.68
N GLY A 29 -18.31 -6.81 7.19
CA GLY A 29 -18.01 -7.20 8.57
C GLY A 29 -17.21 -8.50 8.62
N TYR A 30 -16.39 -8.67 9.65
CA TYR A 30 -15.70 -9.93 9.90
C TYR A 30 -16.64 -11.02 10.46
N SER A 31 -17.82 -10.60 10.92
CA SER A 31 -18.96 -11.44 11.28
C SER A 31 -20.24 -10.84 10.67
N ASP A 32 -21.28 -11.66 10.49
CA ASP A 32 -22.51 -11.21 9.84
C ASP A 32 -23.26 -10.13 10.63
N ASP A 33 -23.07 -10.08 11.95
CA ASP A 33 -23.79 -9.19 12.85
C ASP A 33 -23.07 -7.86 13.15
N ASP A 34 -21.80 -7.70 12.71
CA ASP A 34 -20.98 -6.51 13.04
C ASP A 34 -20.25 -5.96 11.81
N LEU A 35 -20.86 -4.93 11.20
CA LEU A 35 -20.28 -4.27 10.05
C LEU A 35 -19.16 -3.29 10.46
N VAL A 36 -17.98 -3.51 9.92
CA VAL A 36 -16.80 -2.64 10.05
C VAL A 36 -16.77 -1.55 8.98
N ILE A 37 -17.30 -1.84 7.79
CA ILE A 37 -17.47 -0.89 6.68
C ILE A 37 -18.96 -0.82 6.37
N LYS A 38 -19.48 0.41 6.27
CA LYS A 38 -20.90 0.69 6.17
C LYS A 38 -21.15 1.69 5.05
N ASP A 39 -21.82 1.23 3.97
CA ASP A 39 -22.23 2.03 2.81
C ASP A 39 -21.12 2.91 2.20
N LEU A 40 -19.92 2.35 2.09
CA LEU A 40 -18.73 3.08 1.66
C LEU A 40 -18.74 3.25 0.14
N SER A 41 -18.73 4.52 -0.33
CA SER A 41 -18.75 4.84 -1.76
C SER A 41 -17.76 5.96 -2.08
N PHE A 42 -16.78 5.68 -2.96
CA PHE A 42 -15.85 6.66 -3.49
C PHE A 42 -15.18 6.15 -4.75
N LYS A 43 -14.49 7.05 -5.47
CA LYS A 43 -13.74 6.74 -6.68
C LYS A 43 -12.33 7.28 -6.60
N VAL A 44 -11.42 6.56 -7.25
CA VAL A 44 -10.00 6.87 -7.36
C VAL A 44 -9.60 6.77 -8.82
N LYS A 45 -9.18 7.88 -9.43
CA LYS A 45 -8.68 7.87 -10.80
C LYS A 45 -7.27 7.30 -10.87
N LYS A 46 -6.92 6.77 -12.01
CA LYS A 46 -5.54 6.35 -12.29
C LYS A 46 -4.56 7.49 -12.03
N GLY A 47 -3.52 7.20 -11.24
CA GLY A 47 -2.50 8.18 -10.87
C GLY A 47 -2.86 9.06 -9.67
N GLU A 48 -4.10 9.00 -9.14
CA GLU A 48 -4.49 9.75 -7.95
C GLU A 48 -3.85 9.17 -6.67
N LYS A 49 -3.46 10.06 -5.77
CA LYS A 49 -3.02 9.76 -4.41
C LYS A 49 -4.17 10.02 -3.43
N ILE A 50 -4.64 8.97 -2.77
CA ILE A 50 -5.72 9.03 -1.79
C ILE A 50 -5.15 8.88 -0.38
N ALA A 51 -5.43 9.82 0.51
CA ALA A 51 -5.16 9.68 1.93
C ALA A 51 -6.44 9.19 2.66
N ILE A 52 -6.32 8.09 3.37
CA ILE A 52 -7.39 7.54 4.21
C ILE A 52 -7.05 7.89 5.67
N VAL A 53 -7.88 8.70 6.30
CA VAL A 53 -7.71 9.18 7.66
C VAL A 53 -8.91 8.82 8.53
N GLY A 54 -8.70 8.74 9.84
CA GLY A 54 -9.72 8.39 10.82
C GLY A 54 -9.11 7.78 12.07
N GLU A 55 -9.89 7.56 13.11
CA GLU A 55 -9.43 6.97 14.36
C GLU A 55 -8.97 5.51 14.19
N THR A 56 -8.22 5.00 15.16
CA THR A 56 -7.86 3.58 15.20
C THR A 56 -9.13 2.75 15.33
N GLY A 57 -9.26 1.73 14.46
CA GLY A 57 -10.48 0.91 14.44
C GLY A 57 -11.56 1.40 13.46
N ALA A 58 -11.47 2.60 12.89
CA ALA A 58 -12.48 3.15 11.96
C ALA A 58 -12.66 2.36 10.64
N GLY A 59 -11.82 1.36 10.35
CA GLY A 59 -11.94 0.52 9.14
C GLY A 59 -10.92 0.82 8.05
N LYS A 60 -9.95 1.72 8.24
CA LYS A 60 -8.97 2.12 7.21
C LYS A 60 -8.23 0.94 6.58
N THR A 61 -7.63 0.09 7.38
CA THR A 61 -6.90 -1.11 6.91
C THR A 61 -7.85 -2.12 6.26
N THR A 62 -9.11 -2.16 6.67
CA THR A 62 -10.11 -3.06 6.08
C THR A 62 -10.37 -2.70 4.62
N ILE A 63 -10.44 -1.41 4.27
CA ILE A 63 -10.66 -0.97 2.88
C ILE A 63 -9.59 -1.53 1.93
N VAL A 64 -8.31 -1.43 2.31
CA VAL A 64 -7.23 -1.96 1.48
C VAL A 64 -7.22 -3.49 1.41
N LYS A 65 -7.62 -4.17 2.49
CA LYS A 65 -7.80 -5.64 2.51
C LYS A 65 -8.92 -6.07 1.57
N LEU A 66 -10.00 -5.31 1.45
CA LEU A 66 -11.11 -5.57 0.52
C LEU A 66 -10.67 -5.35 -0.93
N LEU A 67 -9.92 -4.30 -1.23
CA LEU A 67 -9.34 -4.07 -2.56
C LEU A 67 -8.44 -5.25 -2.98
N MET A 68 -7.67 -5.80 -2.04
CA MET A 68 -6.82 -6.99 -2.27
C MET A 68 -7.59 -8.30 -2.34
N ARG A 69 -8.90 -8.27 -2.15
CA ARG A 69 -9.75 -9.46 -2.10
C ARG A 69 -9.26 -10.49 -1.09
N PHE A 70 -8.85 -10.04 0.10
CA PHE A 70 -8.62 -10.96 1.22
C PHE A 70 -9.92 -11.45 1.83
N TYR A 71 -10.99 -10.68 1.65
CA TYR A 71 -12.35 -10.99 2.10
C TYR A 71 -13.35 -10.67 1.01
N ASP A 72 -14.49 -11.38 1.00
CA ASP A 72 -15.63 -11.08 0.16
C ASP A 72 -16.54 -10.04 0.87
N LEU A 73 -17.23 -9.22 0.09
CA LEU A 73 -18.14 -8.18 0.61
C LEU A 73 -19.45 -8.79 1.10
N ASN A 74 -20.06 -8.22 2.16
CA ASN A 74 -21.43 -8.53 2.53
C ASN A 74 -22.41 -7.95 1.48
N SER A 75 -22.16 -6.73 0.98
CA SER A 75 -22.92 -6.14 -0.12
C SER A 75 -22.13 -5.01 -0.81
N GLY A 76 -22.65 -4.51 -1.94
CA GLY A 76 -22.00 -3.51 -2.75
C GLY A 76 -21.01 -4.11 -3.75
N ALA A 77 -20.15 -3.27 -4.32
CA ALA A 77 -19.16 -3.71 -5.29
C ALA A 77 -17.87 -2.86 -5.23
N ILE A 78 -16.74 -3.50 -5.50
CA ILE A 78 -15.49 -2.83 -5.84
C ILE A 78 -15.23 -3.12 -7.30
N LYS A 79 -14.95 -2.08 -8.10
CA LYS A 79 -14.72 -2.22 -9.54
C LYS A 79 -13.36 -1.62 -9.93
N ILE A 80 -12.73 -2.21 -10.92
CA ILE A 80 -11.57 -1.66 -11.63
C ILE A 80 -12.01 -1.45 -13.07
N ASP A 81 -11.89 -0.22 -13.58
CA ASP A 81 -12.30 0.17 -14.93
C ASP A 81 -13.76 -0.23 -15.24
N GLY A 82 -14.66 -0.08 -14.25
CA GLY A 82 -16.09 -0.40 -14.36
C GLY A 82 -16.44 -1.89 -14.19
N VAL A 83 -15.46 -2.79 -14.13
CA VAL A 83 -15.67 -4.24 -13.97
C VAL A 83 -15.47 -4.65 -12.52
N ASN A 84 -16.44 -5.40 -11.97
CA ASN A 84 -16.37 -5.90 -10.59
C ASN A 84 -15.13 -6.77 -10.39
N ILE A 85 -14.32 -6.49 -9.34
CA ILE A 85 -13.10 -7.24 -9.04
C ILE A 85 -13.34 -8.74 -8.85
N ASN A 86 -14.56 -9.14 -8.50
CA ASN A 86 -14.93 -10.56 -8.35
C ASN A 86 -15.01 -11.31 -9.70
N SER A 87 -15.13 -10.60 -10.83
CA SER A 87 -15.07 -11.18 -12.17
C SER A 87 -13.65 -11.56 -12.60
N TYR A 88 -12.65 -10.93 -12.00
CA TYR A 88 -11.26 -11.21 -12.29
C TYR A 88 -10.69 -12.36 -11.44
N ASP A 89 -9.62 -12.96 -11.92
CA ASP A 89 -8.78 -13.85 -11.11
C ASP A 89 -8.11 -13.06 -9.96
N LYS A 90 -8.05 -13.68 -8.77
CA LYS A 90 -7.51 -13.03 -7.56
C LYS A 90 -6.02 -12.66 -7.73
N HIS A 91 -5.24 -13.52 -8.40
CA HIS A 91 -3.82 -13.28 -8.60
C HIS A 91 -3.59 -12.11 -9.56
N SER A 92 -4.42 -12.00 -10.62
CA SER A 92 -4.31 -10.89 -11.56
C SER A 92 -4.60 -9.54 -10.90
N VAL A 93 -5.62 -9.44 -10.03
CA VAL A 93 -5.90 -8.23 -9.25
C VAL A 93 -4.72 -7.89 -8.33
N ARG A 94 -4.23 -8.87 -7.57
CA ARG A 94 -3.09 -8.67 -6.65
C ARG A 94 -1.80 -8.36 -7.38
N SER A 95 -1.63 -8.84 -8.61
CA SER A 95 -0.45 -8.55 -9.41
C SER A 95 -0.31 -7.07 -9.80
N LEU A 96 -1.41 -6.30 -9.77
CA LEU A 96 -1.39 -4.86 -10.01
C LEU A 96 -0.96 -4.06 -8.78
N VAL A 97 -0.95 -4.66 -7.58
CA VAL A 97 -0.78 -3.96 -6.30
C VAL A 97 0.60 -4.21 -5.71
N GLY A 98 1.26 -3.13 -5.33
CA GLY A 98 2.45 -3.12 -4.47
C GLY A 98 2.08 -2.62 -3.07
N MET A 99 2.75 -3.13 -2.04
CA MET A 99 2.45 -2.80 -0.65
C MET A 99 3.69 -2.43 0.12
N VAL A 100 3.60 -1.34 0.91
CA VAL A 100 4.55 -1.00 1.97
C VAL A 100 3.74 -0.90 3.24
N LEU A 101 3.86 -1.90 4.10
CA LEU A 101 3.11 -1.99 5.35
C LEU A 101 3.95 -1.50 6.53
N GLN A 102 3.27 -1.16 7.62
CA GLN A 102 3.89 -0.79 8.90
C GLN A 102 4.82 -1.90 9.41
N ASP A 103 4.31 -3.13 9.46
CA ASP A 103 5.10 -4.30 9.83
C ASP A 103 5.91 -4.75 8.61
N THR A 104 7.17 -4.34 8.59
CA THR A 104 8.10 -4.70 7.51
C THR A 104 8.52 -6.15 7.68
N TRP A 105 8.19 -6.99 6.69
CA TRP A 105 8.62 -8.36 6.68
C TRP A 105 9.72 -8.60 5.65
N LEU A 106 10.83 -9.16 6.11
CA LEU A 106 11.98 -9.52 5.30
C LEU A 106 12.27 -11.01 5.50
N PHE A 107 12.76 -11.65 4.46
CA PHE A 107 13.15 -13.06 4.50
C PHE A 107 14.52 -13.23 5.16
N ASN A 108 14.73 -14.36 5.81
CA ASN A 108 16.06 -14.82 6.20
C ASN A 108 16.85 -15.21 4.94
N ASP A 109 17.46 -14.22 4.31
CA ASP A 109 18.19 -14.32 3.04
C ASP A 109 19.03 -13.04 2.88
N THR A 110 19.81 -12.94 1.80
CA THR A 110 20.62 -11.75 1.51
C THR A 110 19.74 -10.50 1.32
N ILE A 111 20.32 -9.32 1.54
CA ILE A 111 19.68 -8.04 1.21
C ILE A 111 19.32 -8.00 -0.28
N TYR A 112 20.20 -8.50 -1.15
CA TYR A 112 19.97 -8.61 -2.59
C TYR A 112 18.69 -9.39 -2.90
N ASN A 113 18.55 -10.60 -2.37
CA ASN A 113 17.40 -11.46 -2.60
C ASN A 113 16.11 -10.86 -2.01
N ASN A 114 16.20 -10.20 -0.85
CA ASN A 114 15.08 -9.49 -0.26
C ASN A 114 14.50 -8.40 -1.16
N ILE A 115 15.35 -7.64 -1.86
CA ILE A 115 14.91 -6.62 -2.81
C ILE A 115 14.42 -7.27 -4.10
N ARG A 116 15.18 -8.25 -4.64
CA ARG A 116 14.87 -8.98 -5.87
C ARG A 116 13.54 -9.72 -5.80
N TYR A 117 13.05 -10.05 -4.61
CA TYR A 117 11.73 -10.65 -4.42
C TYR A 117 10.58 -9.81 -5.04
N GLY A 118 10.77 -8.50 -5.23
CA GLY A 118 9.83 -7.64 -5.96
C GLY A 118 9.68 -8.00 -7.44
N LYS A 119 10.77 -8.54 -8.06
CA LYS A 119 10.83 -8.99 -9.46
C LYS A 119 11.92 -10.05 -9.57
N LEU A 120 11.54 -11.34 -9.58
CA LEU A 120 12.47 -12.46 -9.48
C LEU A 120 13.43 -12.59 -10.67
N ASP A 121 13.08 -12.07 -11.83
CA ASP A 121 13.90 -12.03 -13.05
C ASP A 121 14.68 -10.70 -13.20
N ALA A 122 14.70 -9.86 -12.16
CA ALA A 122 15.43 -8.59 -12.17
C ALA A 122 16.94 -8.83 -12.31
N THR A 123 17.57 -7.98 -13.10
CA THR A 123 19.04 -7.92 -13.20
C THR A 123 19.63 -7.27 -11.94
N GLU A 124 20.93 -7.49 -11.71
CA GLU A 124 21.65 -6.82 -10.62
C GLU A 124 21.56 -5.29 -10.71
N GLU A 125 21.64 -4.75 -11.93
CA GLU A 125 21.51 -3.31 -12.16
C GLU A 125 20.14 -2.78 -11.77
N GLU A 126 19.05 -3.50 -12.08
CA GLU A 126 17.69 -3.13 -11.67
C GLU A 126 17.55 -3.13 -10.15
N VAL A 127 18.11 -4.12 -9.45
CA VAL A 127 18.10 -4.20 -7.98
C VAL A 127 18.85 -3.03 -7.36
N ILE A 128 20.06 -2.72 -7.85
CA ILE A 128 20.87 -1.60 -7.37
C ILE A 128 20.17 -0.25 -7.65
N ASN A 129 19.56 -0.09 -8.82
CA ASN A 129 18.84 1.14 -9.15
C ASN A 129 17.60 1.34 -8.25
N ALA A 130 16.80 0.30 -8.01
CA ALA A 130 15.69 0.35 -7.06
C ALA A 130 16.15 0.72 -5.65
N SER A 131 17.30 0.19 -5.21
CA SER A 131 17.91 0.52 -3.92
C SER A 131 18.36 1.98 -3.82
N LYS A 132 18.91 2.55 -4.90
CA LYS A 132 19.28 3.97 -4.98
C LYS A 132 18.04 4.86 -4.93
N GLU A 133 16.99 4.52 -5.66
CA GLU A 133 15.72 5.24 -5.64
C GLU A 133 15.06 5.24 -4.26
N ALA A 134 15.15 4.13 -3.55
CA ALA A 134 14.69 3.97 -2.17
C ALA A 134 15.64 4.58 -1.12
N HIS A 135 16.76 5.19 -1.51
CA HIS A 135 17.82 5.64 -0.59
C HIS A 135 18.43 4.52 0.28
N ALA A 136 18.31 3.26 -0.12
CA ALA A 136 18.86 2.12 0.60
C ALA A 136 20.32 1.83 0.24
N ASP A 137 20.77 2.09 -0.99
CA ASP A 137 22.10 1.75 -1.50
C ASP A 137 23.23 2.27 -0.61
N HIS A 138 23.07 3.48 -0.04
CA HIS A 138 24.10 4.07 0.80
C HIS A 138 24.39 3.25 2.06
N PHE A 139 23.37 2.87 2.82
CA PHE A 139 23.59 2.07 4.03
C PHE A 139 23.99 0.64 3.69
N ILE A 140 23.46 0.05 2.60
CA ILE A 140 23.84 -1.29 2.17
C ILE A 140 25.34 -1.39 1.93
N ARG A 141 25.93 -0.41 1.23
CA ARG A 141 27.39 -0.36 0.97
C ARG A 141 28.25 -0.10 2.20
N GLN A 142 27.67 0.30 3.33
CA GLN A 142 28.36 0.48 4.60
C GLN A 142 28.43 -0.82 5.44
N ILE A 143 27.60 -1.80 5.11
CA ILE A 143 27.63 -3.12 5.75
C ILE A 143 28.79 -3.94 5.13
N PRO A 144 29.53 -4.74 5.89
CA PRO A 144 30.75 -5.40 5.41
C PRO A 144 30.57 -6.21 4.13
N GLU A 145 29.49 -6.95 3.97
CA GLU A 145 29.19 -7.80 2.81
C GLU A 145 28.23 -7.12 1.81
N GLY A 146 27.81 -5.87 2.08
CA GLY A 146 26.97 -5.09 1.20
C GLY A 146 25.66 -5.79 0.87
N TYR A 147 25.37 -5.94 -0.42
CA TYR A 147 24.14 -6.61 -0.90
C TYR A 147 24.08 -8.11 -0.55
N GLU A 148 25.22 -8.76 -0.34
CA GLU A 148 25.30 -10.20 0.02
C GLU A 148 25.16 -10.41 1.53
N SER A 149 25.01 -9.35 2.33
CA SER A 149 24.78 -9.46 3.77
C SER A 149 23.48 -10.22 4.05
N GLU A 150 23.59 -11.29 4.84
CA GLU A 150 22.43 -12.07 5.27
C GLU A 150 21.65 -11.36 6.37
N LEU A 151 20.33 -11.33 6.24
CA LEU A 151 19.41 -10.92 7.28
C LEU A 151 19.04 -12.14 8.11
N ASN A 152 19.05 -12.00 9.42
CA ASN A 152 18.58 -13.07 10.31
C ASN A 152 17.04 -13.16 10.30
N GLU A 153 16.48 -14.14 11.02
CA GLU A 153 15.05 -14.49 10.99
C GLU A 153 14.12 -13.29 11.27
N ASP A 154 14.52 -12.38 12.16
CA ASP A 154 13.77 -11.16 12.49
C ASP A 154 14.35 -9.90 11.83
N ALA A 155 15.42 -10.04 11.05
CA ALA A 155 16.22 -8.96 10.48
C ALA A 155 16.68 -7.91 11.50
N ASP A 156 16.94 -8.30 12.77
CA ASP A 156 17.36 -7.42 13.88
C ASP A 156 18.82 -6.97 13.75
N ASN A 157 19.55 -7.52 12.83
CA ASN A 157 20.89 -7.03 12.47
C ASN A 157 20.88 -5.73 11.65
N ILE A 158 19.70 -5.19 11.30
CA ILE A 158 19.50 -3.87 10.70
C ILE A 158 18.40 -3.08 11.43
N SER A 159 18.47 -1.73 11.35
CA SER A 159 17.48 -0.88 12.02
C SER A 159 16.09 -0.96 11.37
N HIS A 160 15.04 -0.57 12.12
CA HIS A 160 13.67 -0.53 11.59
C HIS A 160 13.55 0.37 10.34
N GLY A 161 14.20 1.54 10.34
CA GLY A 161 14.24 2.42 9.17
C GLY A 161 14.92 1.78 7.96
N GLN A 162 16.00 1.01 8.16
CA GLN A 162 16.68 0.26 7.10
C GLN A 162 15.77 -0.84 6.54
N LYS A 163 15.05 -1.60 7.40
CA LYS A 163 14.03 -2.58 6.97
C LYS A 163 12.99 -1.92 6.06
N GLN A 164 12.50 -0.75 6.44
CA GLN A 164 11.51 -0.01 5.68
C GLN A 164 12.04 0.43 4.31
N LEU A 165 13.27 0.95 4.24
CA LEU A 165 13.90 1.30 2.96
C LEU A 165 14.09 0.09 2.04
N LEU A 166 14.42 -1.09 2.56
CA LEU A 166 14.49 -2.34 1.77
C LEU A 166 13.12 -2.74 1.22
N THR A 167 12.07 -2.60 2.02
CA THR A 167 10.69 -2.88 1.58
C THR A 167 10.24 -1.90 0.50
N ILE A 168 10.61 -0.62 0.61
CA ILE A 168 10.36 0.39 -0.42
C ILE A 168 11.13 0.02 -1.71
N ALA A 169 12.41 -0.36 -1.62
CA ALA A 169 13.21 -0.79 -2.76
C ALA A 169 12.59 -1.99 -3.49
N ARG A 170 12.14 -3.00 -2.74
CA ARG A 170 11.38 -4.15 -3.24
C ARG A 170 10.14 -3.71 -4.01
N THR A 171 9.40 -2.75 -3.47
CA THR A 171 8.14 -2.25 -4.06
C THR A 171 8.42 -1.41 -5.31
N ILE A 172 9.48 -0.58 -5.32
CA ILE A 172 9.94 0.13 -6.51
C ILE A 172 10.29 -0.85 -7.63
N LEU A 173 11.09 -1.87 -7.32
CA LEU A 173 11.50 -2.90 -8.26
C LEU A 173 10.33 -3.66 -8.87
N SER A 174 9.28 -3.91 -8.08
CA SER A 174 8.07 -4.61 -8.52
C SER A 174 7.26 -3.82 -9.55
N ASN A 175 7.46 -2.53 -9.64
CA ASN A 175 6.85 -1.58 -10.59
C ASN A 175 5.33 -1.72 -10.75
N LYS A 176 4.61 -1.82 -9.63
CA LYS A 176 3.14 -1.98 -9.61
C LYS A 176 2.42 -0.66 -9.84
N GLN A 177 1.21 -0.74 -10.43
CA GLN A 177 0.41 0.43 -10.81
C GLN A 177 -0.42 0.99 -9.65
N ILE A 178 -0.82 0.13 -8.72
CA ILE A 178 -1.59 0.48 -7.53
C ILE A 178 -0.69 0.27 -6.33
N LEU A 179 -0.62 1.25 -5.44
CA LEU A 179 0.15 1.18 -4.22
C LEU A 179 -0.76 1.23 -2.99
N ILE A 180 -0.44 0.42 -2.00
CA ILE A 180 -1.03 0.47 -0.67
C ILE A 180 0.11 0.77 0.31
N LEU A 181 0.00 1.89 1.01
CA LEU A 181 1.03 2.39 1.90
C LEU A 181 0.43 2.60 3.30
N ASP A 182 1.07 2.03 4.33
CA ASP A 182 0.70 2.24 5.73
C ASP A 182 1.83 2.97 6.44
N GLU A 183 1.59 4.24 6.84
CA GLU A 183 2.61 5.19 7.30
C GLU A 183 2.89 5.13 8.81
N ALA A 184 2.81 4.04 9.47
CA ALA A 184 3.18 4.02 10.89
C ALA A 184 4.71 3.95 11.07
N THR A 185 5.32 5.08 11.44
CA THR A 185 6.78 5.23 11.66
C THR A 185 7.14 5.59 13.11
N SER A 186 6.41 5.08 14.08
CA SER A 186 6.55 5.47 15.49
C SER A 186 7.92 5.16 16.15
N SER A 187 8.85 4.50 15.44
CA SER A 187 10.11 4.00 16.02
C SER A 187 11.37 4.41 15.26
N VAL A 188 11.30 5.46 14.43
CA VAL A 188 12.42 5.88 13.57
C VAL A 188 12.86 7.30 13.94
N ASP A 189 14.18 7.56 13.94
CA ASP A 189 14.71 8.90 14.17
C ASP A 189 14.32 9.87 13.03
N THR A 190 14.26 11.16 13.35
CA THR A 190 13.77 12.22 12.43
C THR A 190 14.54 12.30 11.11
N ARG A 191 15.85 11.98 11.09
CA ARG A 191 16.65 12.04 9.87
C ARG A 191 16.31 10.88 8.94
N THR A 192 16.25 9.67 9.49
CA THR A 192 15.84 8.45 8.74
C THR A 192 14.39 8.56 8.29
N GLU A 193 13.52 9.14 9.12
CA GLU A 193 12.14 9.40 8.78
C GLU A 193 12.00 10.28 7.51
N LYS A 194 12.81 11.35 7.40
CA LYS A 194 12.80 12.19 6.20
C LYS A 194 13.24 11.42 4.95
N ILE A 195 14.26 10.57 5.06
CA ILE A 195 14.75 9.73 3.95
C ILE A 195 13.65 8.76 3.50
N ILE A 196 12.95 8.13 4.44
CA ILE A 196 11.83 7.24 4.16
C ILE A 196 10.71 8.00 3.42
N GLN A 197 10.38 9.21 3.88
CA GLN A 197 9.36 10.04 3.23
C GLN A 197 9.74 10.38 1.79
N GLU A 198 10.99 10.79 1.55
CA GLU A 198 11.49 11.08 0.20
C GLU A 198 11.42 9.82 -0.71
N ALA A 199 11.73 8.65 -0.17
CA ALA A 199 11.62 7.37 -0.89
C ALA A 199 10.16 7.02 -1.20
N MET A 200 9.24 7.24 -0.25
CA MET A 200 7.80 7.03 -0.43
C MET A 200 7.23 7.98 -1.48
N ASP A 201 7.61 9.25 -1.46
CA ASP A 201 7.16 10.25 -2.45
C ASP A 201 7.60 9.86 -3.87
N LYS A 202 8.83 9.36 -4.03
CA LYS A 202 9.31 8.82 -5.31
C LYS A 202 8.53 7.58 -5.74
N LEU A 203 8.28 6.65 -4.80
CA LEU A 203 7.52 5.43 -5.07
C LEU A 203 6.10 5.76 -5.56
N MET A 204 5.43 6.76 -4.97
CA MET A 204 4.06 7.15 -5.32
C MET A 204 3.94 7.93 -6.63
N LYS A 205 5.03 8.48 -7.15
CA LYS A 205 5.01 9.29 -8.38
C LYS A 205 4.43 8.50 -9.56
N ASP A 206 3.44 9.10 -10.24
CA ASP A 206 2.75 8.54 -11.41
C ASP A 206 2.02 7.20 -11.15
N ARG A 207 1.70 6.89 -9.88
CA ARG A 207 1.01 5.66 -9.49
C ARG A 207 -0.25 5.96 -8.67
N THR A 208 -1.27 5.12 -8.84
CA THR A 208 -2.48 5.20 -8.02
C THR A 208 -2.17 4.71 -6.61
N SER A 209 -2.30 5.57 -5.60
CA SER A 209 -1.82 5.28 -4.26
C SER A 209 -2.91 5.44 -3.20
N PHE A 210 -3.10 4.39 -2.41
CA PHE A 210 -3.93 4.40 -1.20
C PHE A 210 -3.01 4.47 0.02
N VAL A 211 -3.04 5.59 0.73
CA VAL A 211 -2.18 5.83 1.89
C VAL A 211 -3.02 5.87 3.15
N ILE A 212 -2.79 4.92 4.08
CA ILE A 212 -3.29 5.03 5.44
C ILE A 212 -2.38 6.03 6.14
N ALA A 213 -2.85 7.29 6.18
CA ALA A 213 -2.01 8.41 6.56
C ALA A 213 -2.05 8.65 8.07
N HIS A 214 -0.87 8.70 8.66
CA HIS A 214 -0.63 9.07 10.05
C HIS A 214 0.12 10.41 10.18
N ARG A 215 0.49 11.02 9.02
CA ARG A 215 1.25 12.27 8.96
C ARG A 215 0.48 13.35 8.24
N LEU A 216 0.47 14.54 8.82
CA LEU A 216 -0.20 15.69 8.22
C LEU A 216 0.37 16.07 6.84
N SER A 217 1.68 15.92 6.63
CA SER A 217 2.33 16.20 5.33
C SER A 217 1.78 15.33 4.21
N THR A 218 1.59 14.03 4.46
CA THR A 218 1.03 13.09 3.48
C THR A 218 -0.42 13.42 3.16
N VAL A 219 -1.21 13.73 4.20
CA VAL A 219 -2.61 14.11 4.05
C VAL A 219 -2.75 15.38 3.19
N ARG A 220 -1.93 16.41 3.47
CA ARG A 220 -1.96 17.68 2.71
C ARG A 220 -1.57 17.54 1.24
N ASN A 221 -0.70 16.59 0.93
CA ASN A 221 -0.19 16.37 -0.43
C ASN A 221 -0.99 15.30 -1.20
N ALA A 222 -2.11 14.82 -0.65
CA ALA A 222 -3.00 13.89 -1.33
C ALA A 222 -3.94 14.64 -2.28
N ASP A 223 -4.26 14.03 -3.43
CA ASP A 223 -5.24 14.58 -4.37
C ASP A 223 -6.65 14.51 -3.79
N LYS A 224 -6.92 13.49 -2.97
CA LYS A 224 -8.17 13.31 -2.25
C LYS A 224 -7.92 12.75 -0.85
N ILE A 225 -8.65 13.25 0.10
CA ILE A 225 -8.70 12.77 1.47
C ILE A 225 -10.05 12.12 1.69
N ILE A 226 -10.06 10.95 2.31
CA ILE A 226 -11.25 10.23 2.75
C ILE A 226 -11.20 10.14 4.26
N VAL A 227 -12.11 10.80 4.92
CA VAL A 227 -12.24 10.79 6.39
C VAL A 227 -13.25 9.72 6.77
N ILE A 228 -12.81 8.76 7.59
CA ILE A 228 -13.60 7.61 8.00
C ILE A 228 -13.83 7.65 9.50
N ASP A 229 -15.06 7.48 9.90
CA ASP A 229 -15.47 7.30 11.29
C ASP A 229 -16.53 6.22 11.38
N ASP A 230 -16.40 5.31 12.35
CA ASP A 230 -17.30 4.15 12.56
C ASP A 230 -17.72 3.43 11.27
N GLY A 231 -16.76 3.21 10.36
CA GLY A 231 -16.99 2.49 9.09
C GLY A 231 -17.66 3.31 7.98
N HIS A 232 -18.01 4.56 8.22
CA HIS A 232 -18.60 5.48 7.23
C HIS A 232 -17.60 6.49 6.72
N ILE A 233 -17.75 6.93 5.46
CA ILE A 233 -17.12 8.17 5.00
C ILE A 233 -17.94 9.33 5.53
N ILE A 234 -17.32 10.13 6.40
CA ILE A 234 -17.97 11.33 6.95
C ILE A 234 -17.62 12.59 6.15
N GLU A 235 -16.44 12.62 5.53
CA GLU A 235 -15.99 13.70 4.64
C GLU A 235 -15.08 13.15 3.56
N GLN A 236 -15.11 13.78 2.37
CA GLN A 236 -14.15 13.50 1.31
C GLN A 236 -13.94 14.75 0.44
N GLY A 237 -12.69 14.98 0.01
CA GLY A 237 -12.32 16.13 -0.81
C GLY A 237 -10.81 16.38 -0.79
N SER A 238 -10.35 17.47 -1.40
CA SER A 238 -8.98 17.95 -1.26
C SER A 238 -8.76 18.58 0.13
N HIS A 239 -7.50 18.81 0.48
CA HIS A 239 -7.15 19.49 1.74
C HIS A 239 -7.84 20.86 1.87
N GLU A 240 -7.82 21.66 0.81
CA GLU A 240 -8.41 22.99 0.76
C GLU A 240 -9.94 22.93 0.90
N GLU A 241 -10.60 22.03 0.15
CA GLU A 241 -12.06 21.84 0.22
C GLU A 241 -12.52 21.46 1.62
N LEU A 242 -11.82 20.53 2.28
CA LEU A 242 -12.18 20.08 3.63
C LEU A 242 -11.93 21.16 4.69
N LEU A 243 -10.88 21.98 4.53
CA LEU A 243 -10.66 23.13 5.41
C LEU A 243 -11.78 24.20 5.27
N GLU A 244 -12.25 24.45 4.05
CA GLU A 244 -13.35 25.39 3.79
C GLU A 244 -14.69 24.91 4.36
N GLN A 245 -14.94 23.61 4.36
CA GLN A 245 -16.14 23.00 4.94
C GLN A 245 -16.21 23.16 6.47
N LYS A 246 -15.07 23.34 7.14
CA LYS A 246 -14.94 23.47 8.61
C LYS A 246 -15.63 22.33 9.37
N GLY A 247 -15.56 21.14 8.82
CA GLY A 247 -16.15 19.92 9.37
C GLY A 247 -15.24 19.19 10.36
N TYR A 248 -15.31 17.85 10.35
CA TYR A 248 -14.53 16.99 11.22
C TYR A 248 -13.01 17.10 10.97
N TYR A 249 -12.63 17.16 9.68
CA TYR A 249 -11.23 17.28 9.27
C TYR A 249 -10.56 18.58 9.73
N TYR A 250 -11.34 19.68 9.86
CA TYR A 250 -10.83 20.99 10.27
C TYR A 250 -10.49 21.03 11.76
N ASN A 251 -11.20 20.31 12.63
CA ASN A 251 -11.06 20.32 14.08
C ASN A 251 -9.99 19.34 14.58
#